data_3612622f513f684eed89d48a846813f3
#
_entry.id   3612622f513f684eed89d48a846813f3
#
_cell.length_a   1.000
_cell.length_b   1.000
_cell.length_c   1.000
_cell.angle_alpha   90.00
_cell.angle_beta   90.00
_cell.angle_gamma   90.00
#
_symmetry.space_group_name_H-M   'P 1'
#
loop_
_entity.id
_entity.type
_entity.pdbx_description
1 polymer ?
#
loop_
_entity_poly.entity_id
_entity_poly.type
_entity_poly.pdbx_seq_one_letter_code
_entity_poly.pdbx_strand_id
1 'polypeptide(L)'
;HPQDLHFPENDRHDSAKKFLCLNRYNKQDRFYFIYQMYKHNLLHEFNCSHSKVTGPDDFDVWNLRSNSILGPIQLASWPWTDDMTEFAKTTPYTYDEVTEDFELILVEPRHRQENYIFIVTESIFNDNRPDRPFDGMTRDVSEKTWKPIALRMPFIVIHQPFALKRLRDVGYKTFHTIWDESYDDITDPEERMAAIVDLVVSLSKRKDFIDMVNSCDKIVEHNFAMLRLRSPEQDMIREVSNFNFHSQYNNLANRKHPFFAKRRFA
;
A
#
# COMPACT_ATOMS: atom_id res chain seq x y z
N HIS A 1 1.98 -11.79 -18.04
CA HIS A 1 2.15 -12.47 -16.73
C HIS A 1 3.34 -11.83 -16.01
N PRO A 2 3.34 -11.56 -14.67
CA PRO A 2 4.47 -10.95 -13.96
C PRO A 2 5.80 -11.69 -14.16
N GLN A 3 5.73 -12.95 -14.55
CA GLN A 3 6.89 -13.82 -14.81
C GLN A 3 7.66 -13.47 -16.10
N ASP A 4 7.06 -12.68 -16.99
CA ASP A 4 7.62 -12.34 -18.30
C ASP A 4 8.36 -10.99 -18.31
N LEU A 5 8.32 -10.27 -17.18
CA LEU A 5 9.00 -8.99 -17.05
C LEU A 5 10.52 -9.21 -16.94
N HIS A 6 11.24 -8.85 -17.99
CA HIS A 6 12.70 -8.81 -17.98
C HIS A 6 13.15 -7.35 -17.79
N PHE A 7 13.81 -7.08 -16.67
CA PHE A 7 14.40 -5.77 -16.39
C PHE A 7 15.91 -5.87 -16.57
N PRO A 8 16.52 -5.12 -17.51
CA PRO A 8 17.96 -5.00 -17.58
C PRO A 8 18.54 -4.37 -16.31
N GLU A 9 19.78 -4.69 -15.99
CA GLU A 9 20.54 -3.97 -14.97
C GLU A 9 20.63 -2.49 -15.37
N ASN A 10 20.38 -1.58 -14.41
CA ASN A 10 20.43 -0.13 -14.63
C ASN A 10 19.43 0.41 -15.66
N ASP A 11 18.19 -0.02 -15.61
CA ASP A 11 17.11 0.47 -16.47
C ASP A 11 16.45 1.77 -15.99
N ARG A 12 16.97 2.37 -14.92
CA ARG A 12 16.39 3.63 -14.37
C ARG A 12 16.80 4.85 -15.16
N HIS A 13 15.85 5.76 -15.31
CA HIS A 13 16.08 7.05 -15.97
C HIS A 13 16.86 8.01 -15.05
N ASP A 14 17.68 8.89 -15.63
CA ASP A 14 18.41 9.93 -14.87
C ASP A 14 17.48 10.87 -14.09
N SER A 15 16.24 11.03 -14.57
CA SER A 15 15.19 11.83 -13.94
C SER A 15 14.32 11.06 -12.93
N ALA A 16 14.69 9.82 -12.58
CA ALA A 16 13.88 8.98 -11.69
C ALA A 16 13.67 9.65 -10.33
N LYS A 17 12.44 9.56 -9.84
CA LYS A 17 12.05 10.05 -8.52
C LYS A 17 12.44 9.08 -7.42
N LYS A 18 12.64 9.59 -6.21
CA LYS A 18 12.98 8.73 -5.07
C LYS A 18 11.85 7.77 -4.72
N PHE A 19 10.60 8.21 -4.85
CA PHE A 19 9.44 7.45 -4.37
C PHE A 19 8.32 7.35 -5.40
N LEU A 20 7.66 6.21 -5.41
CA LEU A 20 6.41 5.94 -6.11
C LEU A 20 5.31 5.66 -5.10
N CYS A 21 4.14 6.31 -5.21
CA CYS A 21 2.99 6.04 -4.34
C CYS A 21 1.70 6.07 -5.15
N LEU A 22 1.06 4.92 -5.34
CA LEU A 22 -0.12 4.78 -6.18
C LEU A 22 -1.38 4.57 -5.33
N ASN A 23 -2.23 5.59 -5.26
CA ASN A 23 -3.48 5.59 -4.49
C ASN A 23 -4.70 5.74 -5.40
N ARG A 24 -5.46 4.66 -5.57
CA ARG A 24 -6.66 4.67 -6.42
C ARG A 24 -7.90 5.17 -5.70
N TYR A 25 -8.05 4.85 -4.42
CA TYR A 25 -9.23 5.18 -3.63
C TYR A 25 -8.89 6.18 -2.54
N ASN A 26 -9.82 7.11 -2.29
CA ASN A 26 -9.72 8.07 -1.21
C ASN A 26 -9.90 7.37 0.13
N LYS A 27 -8.80 7.17 0.85
CA LYS A 27 -8.77 6.72 2.23
C LYS A 27 -8.05 7.74 3.07
N GLN A 28 -8.48 7.90 4.31
CA GLN A 28 -7.92 8.90 5.20
C GLN A 28 -6.41 8.73 5.41
N ASP A 29 -5.95 7.49 5.64
CA ASP A 29 -4.54 7.16 5.80
C ASP A 29 -3.69 7.51 4.56
N ARG A 30 -4.21 7.26 3.37
CA ARG A 30 -3.55 7.58 2.10
C ARG A 30 -3.44 9.06 1.86
N PHE A 31 -4.54 9.78 2.07
CA PHE A 31 -4.56 11.24 1.97
C PHE A 31 -3.63 11.87 3.00
N TYR A 32 -3.70 11.41 4.25
CA TYR A 32 -2.87 11.93 5.33
C TYR A 32 -1.38 11.73 5.06
N PHE A 33 -0.97 10.56 4.56
CA PHE A 33 0.42 10.32 4.19
C PHE A 33 0.89 11.30 3.11
N ILE A 34 0.14 11.45 2.01
CA ILE A 34 0.53 12.38 0.93
C ILE A 34 0.51 13.83 1.40
N TYR A 35 -0.46 14.20 2.25
CA TYR A 35 -0.46 15.51 2.90
C TYR A 35 0.79 15.74 3.76
N GLN A 36 1.26 14.76 4.51
CA GLN A 36 2.52 14.89 5.26
C GLN A 36 3.72 15.08 4.31
N MET A 37 3.76 14.37 3.18
CA MET A 37 4.80 14.60 2.17
C MET A 37 4.75 16.02 1.59
N TYR A 38 3.56 16.57 1.38
CA TYR A 38 3.37 17.97 1.01
C TYR A 38 3.91 18.93 2.08
N LYS A 39 3.57 18.73 3.35
CA LYS A 39 4.06 19.55 4.47
C LYS A 39 5.58 19.54 4.61
N HIS A 40 6.21 18.43 4.33
CA HIS A 40 7.67 18.29 4.32
C HIS A 40 8.33 18.78 3.02
N ASN A 41 7.53 19.34 2.08
CA ASN A 41 7.99 19.77 0.77
C ASN A 41 8.70 18.67 -0.03
N LEU A 42 8.19 17.46 0.02
CA LEU A 42 8.78 16.27 -0.61
C LEU A 42 8.03 15.76 -1.84
N LEU A 43 6.88 16.36 -2.22
CA LEU A 43 6.11 15.88 -3.38
C LEU A 43 6.90 15.93 -4.70
N HIS A 44 7.88 16.78 -4.80
CA HIS A 44 8.76 16.83 -5.97
C HIS A 44 9.66 15.59 -6.12
N GLU A 45 9.85 14.82 -5.04
CA GLU A 45 10.59 13.56 -5.01
C GLU A 45 9.69 12.34 -5.29
N PHE A 46 8.39 12.58 -5.51
CA PHE A 46 7.40 11.54 -5.71
C PHE A 46 6.83 11.55 -7.13
N ASN A 47 6.64 10.36 -7.66
CA ASN A 47 5.58 10.09 -8.63
C ASN A 47 4.40 9.51 -7.84
N CYS A 48 3.25 10.17 -7.87
CA CYS A 48 2.10 9.70 -7.11
C CYS A 48 0.79 9.82 -7.87
N SER A 49 -0.13 8.93 -7.55
CA SER A 49 -1.53 9.02 -7.93
C SER A 49 -2.38 9.17 -6.69
N HIS A 50 -3.35 10.05 -6.74
CA HIS A 50 -4.35 10.23 -5.69
C HIS A 50 -5.61 10.84 -6.29
N SER A 51 -6.78 10.29 -5.97
CA SER A 51 -8.04 10.81 -6.47
C SER A 51 -8.34 12.21 -5.93
N LYS A 52 -9.26 12.92 -6.57
CA LYS A 52 -9.73 14.22 -6.09
C LYS A 52 -10.31 14.10 -4.70
N VAL A 53 -9.91 15.02 -3.80
CA VAL A 53 -10.47 15.21 -2.47
C VAL A 53 -10.96 16.64 -2.36
N THR A 54 -12.16 16.84 -1.85
CA THR A 54 -12.76 18.15 -1.60
C THR A 54 -13.00 18.41 -0.12
N GLY A 55 -13.07 17.35 0.69
CA GLY A 55 -13.30 17.43 2.12
C GLY A 55 -13.25 16.06 2.81
N PRO A 56 -13.47 16.04 4.12
CA PRO A 56 -13.39 14.81 4.92
C PRO A 56 -14.46 13.78 4.54
N ASP A 57 -15.56 14.21 3.93
CA ASP A 57 -16.67 13.32 3.51
C ASP A 57 -16.34 12.52 2.24
N ASP A 58 -15.28 12.88 1.53
CA ASP A 58 -14.85 12.17 0.32
C ASP A 58 -14.10 10.86 0.61
N PHE A 59 -13.72 10.66 1.86
CA PHE A 59 -13.02 9.42 2.21
C PHE A 59 -13.97 8.23 2.12
N ASP A 60 -13.47 7.20 1.46
CA ASP A 60 -14.23 5.98 1.22
C ASP A 60 -14.72 5.38 2.55
N VAL A 61 -16.00 5.61 2.82
CA VAL A 61 -16.73 5.08 3.98
C VAL A 61 -17.01 3.58 3.89
N TRP A 62 -16.39 2.87 2.93
CA TRP A 62 -16.51 1.41 2.88
C TRP A 62 -16.15 0.77 4.23
N ASN A 63 -15.18 1.34 4.89
CA ASN A 63 -14.81 0.97 6.25
C ASN A 63 -15.88 1.37 7.28
N LEU A 64 -16.72 2.38 7.00
CA LEU A 64 -17.80 2.82 7.90
C LEU A 64 -19.12 2.06 7.63
N ARG A 65 -19.40 1.67 6.38
CA ARG A 65 -20.64 0.96 6.02
C ARG A 65 -20.58 -0.54 6.27
N SER A 66 -19.42 -1.11 6.48
CA SER A 66 -19.27 -2.49 6.97
C SER A 66 -19.66 -2.65 8.44
N ASN A 67 -20.13 -1.58 9.07
CA ASN A 67 -20.59 -1.54 10.46
C ASN A 67 -21.67 -2.56 10.84
N SER A 68 -22.35 -3.15 9.87
CA SER A 68 -23.43 -4.09 10.19
C SER A 68 -22.96 -5.52 10.48
N ILE A 69 -21.71 -5.87 10.16
CA ILE A 69 -21.17 -7.23 10.33
C ILE A 69 -19.82 -7.23 11.08
N LEU A 70 -19.02 -6.17 10.95
CA LEU A 70 -17.63 -6.17 11.37
C LEU A 70 -17.31 -5.18 12.53
N GLY A 71 -18.32 -4.51 13.11
CA GLY A 71 -18.12 -3.49 14.15
C GLY A 71 -17.53 -2.18 13.61
N PRO A 72 -17.50 -1.12 14.42
CA PRO A 72 -16.94 0.16 14.01
C PRO A 72 -15.43 0.03 13.82
N ILE A 73 -14.95 0.31 12.61
CA ILE A 73 -13.53 0.53 12.38
C ILE A 73 -13.21 1.90 12.95
N GLN A 74 -12.40 1.93 13.98
CA GLN A 74 -11.92 3.18 14.52
C GLN A 74 -10.89 3.75 13.54
N LEU A 75 -11.29 4.79 12.81
CA LEU A 75 -10.35 5.54 11.99
C LEU A 75 -9.33 6.19 12.93
N ALA A 76 -8.09 6.29 12.49
CA ALA A 76 -7.13 7.14 13.18
C ALA A 76 -7.74 8.55 13.27
N SER A 77 -7.65 9.17 14.44
CA SER A 77 -8.29 10.46 14.67
C SER A 77 -7.41 11.60 14.16
N TRP A 78 -7.18 11.64 12.84
CA TRP A 78 -6.59 12.82 12.22
C TRP A 78 -7.69 13.85 11.95
N PRO A 79 -7.82 14.88 12.79
CA PRO A 79 -8.83 15.89 12.58
C PRO A 79 -8.55 16.63 11.28
N TRP A 80 -9.59 16.88 10.51
CA TRP A 80 -9.47 17.67 9.29
C TRP A 80 -9.15 19.12 9.64
N THR A 81 -8.13 19.69 9.02
CA THR A 81 -7.63 21.04 9.27
C THR A 81 -7.76 21.94 8.04
N ASP A 82 -7.63 23.25 8.25
CA ASP A 82 -7.61 24.22 7.14
C ASP A 82 -6.45 23.96 6.19
N ASP A 83 -5.28 23.57 6.70
CA ASP A 83 -4.12 23.19 5.87
C ASP A 83 -4.44 21.98 4.99
N MET A 84 -5.19 21.01 5.49
CA MET A 84 -5.65 19.88 4.69
C MET A 84 -6.63 20.31 3.60
N THR A 85 -7.48 21.30 3.89
CA THR A 85 -8.38 21.90 2.90
C THR A 85 -7.58 22.57 1.77
N GLU A 86 -6.53 23.30 2.09
CA GLU A 86 -5.67 23.93 1.08
C GLU A 86 -4.91 22.88 0.27
N PHE A 87 -4.37 21.86 0.94
CA PHE A 87 -3.72 20.74 0.24
C PHE A 87 -4.70 19.99 -0.69
N ALA A 88 -5.93 19.73 -0.25
CA ALA A 88 -6.93 19.03 -1.04
C ALA A 88 -7.22 19.72 -2.40
N LYS A 89 -7.07 21.04 -2.49
CA LYS A 89 -7.20 21.80 -3.74
C LYS A 89 -6.16 21.40 -4.79
N THR A 90 -5.01 20.89 -4.37
CA THR A 90 -3.94 20.43 -5.27
C THR A 90 -4.20 19.05 -5.88
N THR A 91 -5.16 18.30 -5.35
CA THR A 91 -5.55 17.00 -5.91
C THR A 91 -6.47 17.16 -7.12
N PRO A 92 -6.56 16.21 -8.05
CA PRO A 92 -5.93 14.89 -8.06
C PRO A 92 -4.46 14.92 -8.47
N TYR A 93 -3.71 13.87 -8.12
CA TYR A 93 -2.42 13.54 -8.71
C TYR A 93 -2.59 12.35 -9.65
N THR A 94 -2.08 12.45 -10.87
CA THR A 94 -2.39 11.53 -11.97
C THR A 94 -1.14 10.96 -12.64
N TYR A 95 -0.23 10.41 -11.86
CA TYR A 95 0.94 9.73 -12.44
C TYR A 95 0.54 8.44 -13.17
N ASP A 96 -0.46 7.75 -12.63
CA ASP A 96 -0.96 6.49 -13.17
C ASP A 96 -2.35 6.72 -13.75
N GLU A 97 -2.53 6.45 -15.05
CA GLU A 97 -3.86 6.54 -15.66
C GLU A 97 -4.74 5.42 -15.12
N VAL A 98 -5.88 5.79 -14.57
CA VAL A 98 -6.88 4.83 -14.13
C VAL A 98 -7.53 4.21 -15.37
N THR A 99 -7.01 3.08 -15.83
CA THR A 99 -7.75 2.25 -16.78
C THR A 99 -8.95 1.64 -16.07
N GLU A 100 -10.12 1.68 -16.70
CA GLU A 100 -11.37 1.13 -16.13
C GLU A 100 -11.30 -0.39 -15.95
N ASP A 101 -10.35 -1.05 -16.59
CA ASP A 101 -10.18 -2.48 -16.54
C ASP A 101 -9.57 -2.92 -15.21
N PHE A 102 -10.30 -3.79 -14.55
CA PHE A 102 -9.98 -4.39 -13.25
C PHE A 102 -8.82 -5.39 -13.31
N GLU A 103 -7.76 -5.09 -14.02
CA GLU A 103 -6.56 -5.90 -13.94
C GLU A 103 -5.84 -5.59 -12.63
N LEU A 104 -6.05 -6.44 -11.65
CA LEU A 104 -5.54 -6.36 -10.27
C LEU A 104 -4.03 -6.24 -10.16
N ILE A 105 -3.28 -6.54 -11.23
CA ILE A 105 -1.81 -6.60 -11.22
C ILE A 105 -1.24 -5.91 -12.46
N LEU A 106 -1.67 -4.69 -12.77
CA LEU A 106 -0.93 -3.90 -13.74
C LEU A 106 0.32 -3.33 -13.08
N VAL A 107 1.44 -3.96 -13.34
CA VAL A 107 2.77 -3.42 -13.10
C VAL A 107 3.36 -3.03 -14.45
N GLU A 108 3.72 -1.77 -14.59
CA GLU A 108 4.35 -1.27 -15.79
C GLU A 108 5.86 -1.11 -15.55
N PRO A 109 6.71 -1.47 -16.52
CA PRO A 109 8.16 -1.28 -16.41
C PRO A 109 8.55 0.16 -16.03
N ARG A 110 7.80 1.17 -16.51
CA ARG A 110 8.06 2.58 -16.19
C ARG A 110 8.02 2.86 -14.69
N HIS A 111 7.23 2.14 -13.91
CA HIS A 111 7.17 2.32 -12.46
C HIS A 111 8.54 2.11 -11.81
N ARG A 112 9.31 1.13 -12.28
CA ARG A 112 10.69 0.89 -11.86
C ARG A 112 11.67 1.88 -12.50
N GLN A 113 11.51 2.14 -13.79
CA GLN A 113 12.44 2.99 -14.54
C GLN A 113 12.43 4.44 -14.05
N GLU A 114 11.29 4.90 -13.59
CA GLU A 114 11.07 6.28 -13.15
C GLU A 114 11.11 6.47 -11.62
N ASN A 115 11.33 5.38 -10.85
CA ASN A 115 11.29 5.44 -9.39
C ASN A 115 12.25 4.46 -8.72
N TYR A 116 12.67 4.80 -7.49
CA TYR A 116 13.61 3.99 -6.72
C TYR A 116 12.92 3.12 -5.65
N ILE A 117 12.04 3.68 -4.83
CA ILE A 117 11.35 3.00 -3.74
C ILE A 117 9.84 3.09 -3.92
N PHE A 118 9.14 1.97 -3.76
CA PHE A 118 7.69 1.93 -3.84
C PHE A 118 7.08 2.09 -2.44
N ILE A 119 6.26 3.12 -2.24
CA ILE A 119 5.45 3.28 -1.03
C ILE A 119 4.10 2.57 -1.27
N VAL A 120 3.91 1.46 -0.61
CA VAL A 120 2.70 0.65 -0.72
C VAL A 120 1.69 1.10 0.33
N THR A 121 0.50 1.50 -0.09
CA THR A 121 -0.62 1.78 0.80
C THR A 121 -1.62 0.64 0.71
N GLU A 122 -1.66 -0.18 1.73
CA GLU A 122 -2.54 -1.34 1.75
C GLU A 122 -4.02 -0.98 1.98
N SER A 123 -4.88 -1.97 1.88
CA SER A 123 -6.32 -1.75 1.99
C SER A 123 -6.77 -1.42 3.40
N ILE A 124 -6.02 -1.86 4.40
CA ILE A 124 -6.36 -1.68 5.81
C ILE A 124 -5.13 -1.15 6.54
N PHE A 125 -5.24 0.05 7.10
CA PHE A 125 -4.20 0.67 7.91
C PHE A 125 -4.48 0.51 9.40
N ASN A 126 -5.75 0.58 9.79
CA ASN A 126 -6.17 0.45 11.18
C ASN A 126 -7.41 -0.45 11.26
N ASP A 127 -7.35 -1.51 12.06
CA ASP A 127 -8.47 -2.41 12.35
C ASP A 127 -8.56 -2.64 13.86
N ASN A 128 -9.06 -1.62 14.58
CA ASN A 128 -9.25 -1.66 16.03
C ASN A 128 -10.60 -2.27 16.41
N ARG A 129 -11.06 -3.31 15.72
CA ARG A 129 -12.33 -3.95 16.04
C ARG A 129 -12.22 -4.69 17.37
N PRO A 130 -13.10 -4.40 18.35
CA PRO A 130 -13.05 -5.04 19.66
C PRO A 130 -13.40 -6.55 19.64
N ASP A 131 -14.14 -7.00 18.62
CA ASP A 131 -14.47 -8.40 18.39
C ASP A 131 -13.35 -9.20 17.71
N ARG A 132 -12.32 -8.51 17.30
CA ARG A 132 -11.11 -9.08 16.73
C ARG A 132 -9.91 -8.38 17.33
N PRO A 133 -9.62 -8.71 18.61
CA PRO A 133 -8.39 -8.22 19.21
C PRO A 133 -7.26 -8.61 18.25
N PHE A 134 -6.33 -7.71 18.10
CA PHE A 134 -5.15 -7.92 17.28
C PHE A 134 -4.49 -9.24 17.72
N ASP A 135 -4.76 -10.32 17.00
CA ASP A 135 -4.29 -11.68 17.31
C ASP A 135 -2.93 -12.00 16.67
N GLY A 136 -2.29 -10.98 16.12
CA GLY A 136 -1.06 -11.16 15.34
C GLY A 136 -1.31 -11.74 13.94
N MET A 137 -2.54 -12.08 13.61
CA MET A 137 -2.93 -12.48 12.26
C MET A 137 -3.34 -11.23 11.48
N THR A 138 -2.37 -10.45 11.08
CA THR A 138 -2.62 -9.37 10.14
C THR A 138 -3.27 -9.97 8.91
N ARG A 139 -4.38 -9.39 8.52
CA ARG A 139 -4.98 -9.73 7.26
C ARG A 139 -4.09 -9.22 6.16
N ASP A 140 -3.52 -10.14 5.54
CA ASP A 140 -3.06 -10.21 4.16
C ASP A 140 -2.51 -8.92 3.56
N VAL A 141 -1.22 -8.92 3.35
CA VAL A 141 -0.63 -8.11 2.29
C VAL A 141 -1.37 -8.47 0.98
N SER A 142 -1.89 -7.46 0.34
CA SER A 142 -2.68 -7.62 -0.88
C SER A 142 -1.81 -7.61 -2.14
N GLU A 143 -2.48 -7.63 -3.28
CA GLU A 143 -1.85 -7.44 -4.58
C GLU A 143 -0.94 -6.19 -4.64
N LYS A 144 -1.15 -5.21 -3.77
CA LYS A 144 -0.37 -3.96 -3.75
C LYS A 144 1.07 -4.19 -3.32
N THR A 145 1.28 -5.04 -2.31
CA THR A 145 2.61 -5.42 -1.84
C THR A 145 3.33 -6.33 -2.85
N TRP A 146 2.60 -7.12 -3.64
CA TRP A 146 3.21 -7.94 -4.69
C TRP A 146 3.71 -7.12 -5.87
N LYS A 147 3.16 -5.91 -6.12
CA LYS A 147 3.60 -5.03 -7.21
C LYS A 147 5.09 -4.66 -7.13
N PRO A 148 5.61 -4.08 -6.05
CA PRO A 148 7.04 -3.77 -5.97
C PRO A 148 7.92 -5.01 -6.03
N ILE A 149 7.48 -6.15 -5.50
CA ILE A 149 8.23 -7.41 -5.60
C ILE A 149 8.33 -7.86 -7.05
N ALA A 150 7.23 -7.82 -7.81
CA ALA A 150 7.22 -8.15 -9.23
C ALA A 150 8.07 -7.18 -10.07
N LEU A 151 8.11 -5.92 -9.68
CA LEU A 151 8.93 -4.87 -10.30
C LEU A 151 10.40 -4.89 -9.85
N ARG A 152 10.79 -5.76 -8.95
CA ARG A 152 12.12 -5.78 -8.32
C ARG A 152 12.50 -4.41 -7.75
N MET A 153 11.59 -3.85 -6.95
CA MET A 153 11.80 -2.57 -6.28
C MET A 153 11.84 -2.74 -4.77
N PRO A 154 12.68 -2.00 -4.07
CA PRO A 154 12.54 -1.83 -2.63
C PRO A 154 11.19 -1.17 -2.30
N PHE A 155 10.64 -1.47 -1.11
CA PHE A 155 9.34 -0.95 -0.74
C PHE A 155 9.23 -0.63 0.75
N ILE A 156 8.34 0.32 1.07
CA ILE A 156 7.86 0.63 2.42
C ILE A 156 6.35 0.38 2.41
N VAL A 157 5.83 -0.30 3.44
CA VAL A 157 4.40 -0.67 3.49
C VAL A 157 3.68 0.13 4.56
N ILE A 158 2.67 0.86 4.14
CA ILE A 158 1.70 1.55 5.01
C ILE A 158 0.54 0.59 5.23
N HIS A 159 0.56 -0.11 6.37
CA HIS A 159 -0.36 -1.19 6.69
C HIS A 159 -0.64 -1.27 8.20
N GLN A 160 -1.45 -2.25 8.61
CA GLN A 160 -1.59 -2.67 9.99
C GLN A 160 -0.25 -3.11 10.60
N PRO A 161 -0.10 -3.10 11.94
CA PRO A 161 1.09 -3.62 12.59
C PRO A 161 1.42 -5.05 12.16
N PHE A 162 2.70 -5.39 12.20
CA PHE A 162 3.26 -6.73 11.91
C PHE A 162 3.10 -7.23 10.47
N ALA A 163 2.78 -6.36 9.51
CA ALA A 163 2.70 -6.72 8.10
C ALA A 163 4.06 -7.17 7.54
N LEU A 164 5.13 -6.49 7.90
CA LEU A 164 6.49 -6.86 7.50
C LEU A 164 6.96 -8.12 8.21
N LYS A 165 6.62 -8.27 9.50
CA LYS A 165 6.87 -9.53 10.22
C LYS A 165 6.22 -10.69 9.49
N ARG A 166 4.97 -10.56 9.06
CA ARG A 166 4.27 -11.60 8.34
C ARG A 166 4.91 -11.94 7.00
N LEU A 167 5.35 -10.95 6.24
CA LEU A 167 6.15 -11.19 5.02
C LEU A 167 7.38 -12.04 5.32
N ARG A 168 8.08 -11.75 6.42
CA ARG A 168 9.24 -12.54 6.87
C ARG A 168 8.83 -13.97 7.25
N ASP A 169 7.73 -14.14 7.97
CA ASP A 169 7.23 -15.46 8.41
C ASP A 169 6.89 -16.38 7.22
N VAL A 170 6.46 -15.82 6.09
CA VAL A 170 6.21 -16.58 4.85
C VAL A 170 7.43 -16.66 3.92
N GLY A 171 8.60 -16.15 4.36
CA GLY A 171 9.88 -16.35 3.70
C GLY A 171 10.35 -15.22 2.79
N TYR A 172 9.61 -14.11 2.68
CA TYR A 172 10.11 -12.90 2.03
C TYR A 172 11.08 -12.17 2.95
N LYS A 173 11.93 -11.34 2.39
CA LYS A 173 12.85 -10.47 3.12
C LYS A 173 12.32 -9.05 3.13
N THR A 174 12.55 -8.34 4.23
CA THR A 174 12.27 -6.91 4.36
C THR A 174 13.58 -6.14 4.51
N PHE A 175 13.51 -4.83 4.60
CA PHE A 175 14.68 -3.96 4.47
C PHE A 175 15.24 -3.50 5.83
N HIS A 176 14.91 -4.21 6.92
CA HIS A 176 15.31 -3.85 8.30
C HIS A 176 16.84 -3.77 8.54
N THR A 177 17.64 -4.34 7.66
CA THR A 177 19.11 -4.22 7.68
C THR A 177 19.63 -2.96 6.98
N ILE A 178 18.76 -2.20 6.31
CA ILE A 178 19.11 -1.04 5.48
C ILE A 178 18.49 0.24 6.02
N TRP A 179 17.23 0.16 6.49
CA TRP A 179 16.54 1.25 7.20
C TRP A 179 15.72 0.70 8.36
N ASP A 180 15.30 1.61 9.25
CA ASP A 180 14.50 1.26 10.42
C ASP A 180 13.08 0.86 9.99
N GLU A 181 12.67 -0.36 10.33
CA GLU A 181 11.32 -0.90 10.14
C GLU A 181 10.55 -1.06 11.46
N SER A 182 11.01 -0.44 12.56
CA SER A 182 10.36 -0.53 13.87
C SER A 182 8.91 -0.04 13.88
N TYR A 183 8.52 0.75 12.88
CA TYR A 183 7.12 1.15 12.70
C TYR A 183 6.18 -0.05 12.55
N ASP A 184 6.66 -1.20 12.08
CA ASP A 184 5.85 -2.41 11.93
C ASP A 184 5.34 -2.96 13.28
N ASP A 185 6.05 -2.68 14.37
CA ASP A 185 5.69 -3.12 15.72
C ASP A 185 4.78 -2.11 16.47
N ILE A 186 4.58 -0.91 15.93
CA ILE A 186 3.77 0.13 16.55
C ILE A 186 2.29 -0.15 16.32
N THR A 187 1.56 -0.41 17.39
CA THR A 187 0.11 -0.71 17.32
C THR A 187 -0.77 0.52 17.21
N ASP A 188 -0.34 1.65 17.81
CA ASP A 188 -1.05 2.92 17.67
C ASP A 188 -0.93 3.44 16.22
N PRO A 189 -2.05 3.73 15.53
CA PRO A 189 -2.03 4.11 14.13
C PRO A 189 -1.41 5.49 13.87
N GLU A 190 -1.54 6.42 14.82
CA GLU A 190 -1.02 7.77 14.66
C GLU A 190 0.50 7.77 14.85
N GLU A 191 0.99 7.09 15.89
CA GLU A 191 2.42 6.89 16.12
C GLU A 191 3.07 6.10 14.98
N ARG A 192 2.41 5.05 14.48
CA ARG A 192 2.91 4.27 13.35
C ARG A 192 3.02 5.12 12.09
N MET A 193 2.00 5.92 11.76
CA MET A 193 2.05 6.80 10.60
C MET A 193 3.15 7.86 10.76
N ALA A 194 3.31 8.44 11.94
CA ALA A 194 4.38 9.39 12.21
C ALA A 194 5.76 8.74 11.98
N ALA A 195 5.99 7.54 12.49
CA ALA A 195 7.24 6.81 12.27
C ALA A 195 7.50 6.51 10.79
N ILE A 196 6.47 6.15 10.02
CA ILE A 196 6.59 5.95 8.56
C ILE A 196 6.93 7.26 7.85
N VAL A 197 6.29 8.36 8.21
CA VAL A 197 6.58 9.70 7.66
C VAL A 197 8.02 10.07 7.95
N ASP A 198 8.48 9.92 9.20
CA ASP A 198 9.85 10.23 9.61
C ASP A 198 10.88 9.37 8.86
N LEU A 199 10.59 8.09 8.64
CA LEU A 199 11.42 7.22 7.82
C LEU A 199 11.56 7.78 6.40
N VAL A 200 10.46 8.07 5.72
CA VAL A 200 10.49 8.57 4.33
C VAL A 200 11.21 9.91 4.25
N VAL A 201 10.97 10.81 5.19
CA VAL A 201 11.66 12.11 5.29
C VAL A 201 13.18 11.91 5.50
N SER A 202 13.57 10.96 6.36
CA SER A 202 14.99 10.66 6.61
C SER A 202 15.67 10.09 5.37
N LEU A 203 15.02 9.16 4.69
CA LEU A 203 15.53 8.55 3.45
C LEU A 203 15.67 9.60 2.34
N SER A 204 14.71 10.52 2.20
CA SER A 204 14.77 11.57 1.18
C SER A 204 16.00 12.48 1.31
N LYS A 205 16.47 12.67 2.55
CA LYS A 205 17.63 13.55 2.87
C LYS A 205 18.99 12.86 2.78
N ARG A 206 19.03 11.55 2.54
CA ARG A 206 20.28 10.80 2.47
C ARG A 206 21.11 11.23 1.26
N LYS A 207 22.36 11.53 1.49
CA LYS A 207 23.34 11.86 0.43
C LYS A 207 23.74 10.61 -0.36
N ASP A 208 23.74 9.45 0.31
CA ASP A 208 24.06 8.13 -0.24
C ASP A 208 22.78 7.36 -0.66
N PHE A 209 21.71 8.07 -1.02
CA PHE A 209 20.40 7.46 -1.33
C PHE A 209 20.51 6.36 -2.39
N ILE A 210 21.22 6.61 -3.47
CA ILE A 210 21.39 5.65 -4.58
C ILE A 210 22.18 4.42 -4.10
N ASP A 211 23.28 4.61 -3.37
CA ASP A 211 24.08 3.49 -2.84
C ASP A 211 23.26 2.64 -1.87
N MET A 212 22.45 3.29 -1.02
CA MET A 212 21.53 2.61 -0.12
C MET A 212 20.50 1.78 -0.93
N VAL A 213 19.89 2.33 -1.98
CA VAL A 213 18.94 1.58 -2.81
C VAL A 213 19.61 0.40 -3.48
N ASN A 214 20.81 0.56 -4.03
CA ASN A 214 21.58 -0.52 -4.65
C ASN A 214 21.93 -1.62 -3.63
N SER A 215 22.10 -1.28 -2.36
CA SER A 215 22.31 -2.29 -1.30
C SER A 215 21.09 -3.19 -1.05
N CYS A 216 19.90 -2.82 -1.55
CA CYS A 216 18.69 -3.62 -1.50
C CYS A 216 18.66 -4.80 -2.48
N ASP A 217 19.53 -4.85 -3.48
CA ASP A 217 19.44 -5.77 -4.62
C ASP A 217 19.31 -7.25 -4.20
N LYS A 218 20.10 -7.70 -3.22
CA LYS A 218 20.02 -9.09 -2.74
C LYS A 218 18.68 -9.44 -2.11
N ILE A 219 18.03 -8.46 -1.47
CA ILE A 219 16.69 -8.62 -0.87
C ILE A 219 15.65 -8.68 -1.99
N VAL A 220 15.74 -7.75 -2.90
CA VAL A 220 14.83 -7.61 -4.04
C VAL A 220 14.85 -8.86 -4.92
N GLU A 221 16.03 -9.37 -5.28
CA GLU A 221 16.17 -10.58 -6.08
C GLU A 221 15.67 -11.83 -5.34
N HIS A 222 15.93 -11.93 -4.03
CA HIS A 222 15.35 -13.00 -3.22
C HIS A 222 13.82 -12.97 -3.26
N ASN A 223 13.21 -11.80 -3.07
CA ASN A 223 11.77 -11.65 -3.05
C ASN A 223 11.14 -11.97 -4.41
N PHE A 224 11.78 -11.54 -5.48
CA PHE A 224 11.32 -11.85 -6.83
C PHE A 224 11.42 -13.36 -7.14
N ALA A 225 12.49 -14.03 -6.73
CA ALA A 225 12.62 -15.47 -6.84
C ALA A 225 11.53 -16.21 -6.04
N MET A 226 11.24 -15.75 -4.82
CA MET A 226 10.14 -16.29 -4.00
C MET A 226 8.78 -16.15 -4.70
N LEU A 227 8.50 -14.97 -5.26
CA LEU A 227 7.26 -14.71 -6.00
C LEU A 227 7.10 -15.63 -7.22
N ARG A 228 8.21 -15.96 -7.89
CA ARG A 228 8.18 -16.89 -9.04
C ARG A 228 7.98 -18.35 -8.64
N LEU A 229 8.51 -18.75 -7.49
CA LEU A 229 8.40 -20.11 -6.97
C LEU A 229 7.03 -20.40 -6.35
N ARG A 230 6.41 -19.36 -5.81
CA ARG A 230 5.09 -19.42 -5.22
C ARG A 230 4.13 -18.66 -6.12
N SER A 231 3.08 -19.31 -6.62
CA SER A 231 2.00 -18.55 -7.23
C SER A 231 1.41 -17.60 -6.16
N PRO A 232 1.34 -16.28 -6.40
CA PRO A 232 0.66 -15.36 -5.48
C PRO A 232 -0.76 -15.82 -5.15
N GLU A 233 -1.42 -16.50 -6.12
CA GLU A 233 -2.72 -17.12 -5.94
C GLU A 233 -2.68 -18.27 -4.93
N GLN A 234 -1.61 -19.06 -4.89
CA GLN A 234 -1.47 -20.15 -3.91
C GLN A 234 -1.20 -19.62 -2.50
N ASP A 235 -0.40 -18.57 -2.35
CA ASP A 235 -0.18 -17.93 -1.05
C ASP A 235 -1.46 -17.23 -0.59
N MET A 236 -2.19 -16.57 -1.49
CA MET A 236 -3.49 -15.97 -1.21
C MET A 236 -4.57 -17.03 -0.89
N ILE A 237 -4.61 -18.15 -1.62
CA ILE A 237 -5.53 -19.26 -1.35
C ILE A 237 -5.18 -19.96 -0.02
N ARG A 238 -3.90 -20.10 0.31
CA ARG A 238 -3.46 -20.70 1.57
C ARG A 238 -3.84 -19.84 2.77
N GLU A 239 -3.79 -18.54 2.66
CA GLU A 239 -4.22 -17.60 3.66
C GLU A 239 -5.75 -17.52 3.76
N VAL A 240 -6.45 -17.55 2.62
CA VAL A 240 -7.92 -17.62 2.54
C VAL A 240 -8.46 -18.94 3.05
N SER A 241 -7.76 -20.07 2.85
CA SER A 241 -8.21 -21.37 3.36
C SER A 241 -8.03 -21.52 4.87
N ASN A 242 -7.09 -20.79 5.48
CA ASN A 242 -6.96 -20.69 6.94
C ASN A 242 -8.02 -19.76 7.55
N PHE A 243 -8.68 -18.98 6.75
CA PHE A 243 -9.82 -18.16 7.12
C PHE A 243 -11.09 -18.86 6.64
N ASN A 244 -12.04 -19.08 7.53
CA ASN A 244 -13.37 -19.62 7.22
C ASN A 244 -14.18 -18.63 6.35
N PHE A 245 -13.60 -18.23 5.20
CA PHE A 245 -14.13 -17.24 4.26
C PHE A 245 -15.42 -17.74 3.61
N HIS A 246 -15.60 -19.05 3.50
CA HIS A 246 -16.78 -19.64 2.88
C HIS A 246 -18.09 -19.29 3.60
N SER A 247 -18.10 -19.11 4.92
CA SER A 247 -19.33 -18.73 5.64
C SER A 247 -19.65 -17.23 5.49
N GLN A 248 -18.65 -16.38 5.36
CA GLN A 248 -18.85 -14.92 5.21
C GLN A 248 -19.14 -14.54 3.76
N TYR A 249 -18.46 -15.16 2.79
CA TYR A 249 -18.69 -14.90 1.37
C TYR A 249 -20.07 -15.39 0.91
N ASN A 250 -20.52 -16.54 1.37
CA ASN A 250 -21.86 -17.03 1.11
C ASN A 250 -22.95 -16.14 1.73
N ASN A 251 -22.68 -15.52 2.88
CA ASN A 251 -23.58 -14.53 3.47
C ASN A 251 -23.58 -13.17 2.71
N LEU A 252 -22.47 -12.80 2.08
CA LEU A 252 -22.37 -11.60 1.24
C LEU A 252 -22.95 -11.82 -0.16
N ALA A 253 -22.73 -12.98 -0.75
CA ALA A 253 -23.25 -13.34 -2.07
C ALA A 253 -24.79 -13.48 -2.08
N ASN A 254 -25.36 -13.93 -0.94
CA ASN A 254 -26.80 -14.03 -0.76
C ASN A 254 -27.50 -12.70 -0.44
N ARG A 255 -26.74 -11.65 -0.10
CA ARG A 255 -27.28 -10.29 0.00
C ARG A 255 -27.12 -9.64 -1.36
N LYS A 256 -28.24 -9.48 -2.10
CA LYS A 256 -28.31 -8.67 -3.33
C LYS A 256 -27.78 -7.26 -3.04
N HIS A 257 -26.47 -7.06 -3.17
CA HIS A 257 -25.86 -5.75 -2.96
C HIS A 257 -26.15 -4.90 -4.20
N PRO A 258 -26.75 -3.70 -4.07
CA PRO A 258 -27.16 -2.87 -5.21
C PRO A 258 -25.99 -2.49 -6.13
N PHE A 259 -24.76 -2.57 -5.64
CA PHE A 259 -23.55 -2.22 -6.40
C PHE A 259 -23.18 -3.27 -7.46
N PHE A 260 -23.50 -4.56 -7.25
CA PHE A 260 -23.24 -5.61 -8.23
C PHE A 260 -24.38 -5.79 -9.25
N ALA A 261 -25.56 -5.25 -8.96
CA ALA A 261 -26.71 -5.39 -9.85
C ALA A 261 -26.66 -4.44 -11.07
N LYS A 262 -25.80 -3.44 -11.11
CA LYS A 262 -25.74 -2.43 -12.19
C LYS A 262 -24.67 -2.69 -13.27
N ARG A 263 -23.91 -3.76 -13.22
CA ARG A 263 -22.92 -4.11 -14.25
C ARG A 263 -23.18 -5.49 -14.86
N ARG A 264 -24.39 -5.75 -15.33
CA ARG A 264 -24.64 -6.75 -16.37
C ARG A 264 -24.87 -5.99 -17.66
N PHE A 265 -23.85 -6.03 -18.49
CA PHE A 265 -23.80 -5.85 -19.94
C PHE A 265 -24.96 -5.10 -20.59
N ALA A 266 -24.66 -3.93 -21.13
CA ALA A 266 -25.16 -3.45 -22.40
C ALA A 266 -23.99 -3.36 -23.37
#